data_d8041c8debef56e410192bced83416f8
#
_entry.id   d8041c8debef56e410192bced83416f8
#
_cell.length_a   1.000
_cell.length_b   1.000
_cell.length_c   1.000
_cell.angle_alpha   90.00
_cell.angle_beta   90.00
_cell.angle_gamma   90.00
#
_symmetry.space_group_name_H-M   'P 1'
#
loop_
_entity.id
_entity.type
_entity.pdbx_description
1 polymer ?
#
loop_
_entity_poly.entity_id
_entity_poly.type
_entity_poly.pdbx_seq_one_letter_code
_entity_poly.pdbx_strand_id
1 'polypeptide(L)'
;MYKAVKVFWGIFLSAAVLAGAAPFVWAGKDTVIPGVRLNGTAVGGMGKVRLEEFFREKNEELAAKKLALNHGAVHEEWSYKDLNVHFDKSRADELLRLGKTGNLLSDWITRWKAVIYGDVVGVVPLYDRETLCTKVDELAVKYGQTPKEAMPVIKDDGTVEFIEGVPYLVFDRPKLVEIVGNALVSEDTDAVEIPVTEEKMPMLTKERLKNFNTVLGVYTTNFGESPNRSRNIELAAEAIRGSVVDPGTVFS
;
A
#
# COMPACT_ATOMS: atom_id res chain seq x y z
N MET A 1 -6.00 -3.22 -71.68
CA MET A 1 -6.50 -2.52 -70.48
C MET A 1 -7.38 -3.38 -69.59
N TYR A 2 -8.39 -4.11 -70.08
CA TYR A 2 -9.34 -4.90 -69.29
C TYR A 2 -8.74 -6.09 -68.50
N LYS A 3 -7.71 -6.75 -68.99
CA LYS A 3 -7.01 -7.85 -68.32
C LYS A 3 -6.18 -7.36 -67.11
N ALA A 4 -5.51 -6.20 -67.23
CA ALA A 4 -4.71 -5.65 -66.15
C ALA A 4 -5.57 -5.19 -64.95
N VAL A 5 -6.78 -4.64 -65.24
CA VAL A 5 -7.75 -4.25 -64.18
C VAL A 5 -8.29 -5.47 -63.44
N LYS A 6 -8.59 -6.60 -64.14
CA LYS A 6 -9.03 -7.84 -63.47
C LYS A 6 -7.92 -8.43 -62.60
N VAL A 7 -6.68 -8.40 -63.05
CA VAL A 7 -5.54 -8.88 -62.25
C VAL A 7 -5.32 -8.01 -61.01
N PHE A 8 -5.40 -6.67 -61.16
CA PHE A 8 -5.31 -5.74 -60.06
C PHE A 8 -6.39 -5.97 -59.00
N TRP A 9 -7.67 -6.11 -59.42
CA TRP A 9 -8.77 -6.40 -58.54
C TRP A 9 -8.65 -7.79 -57.89
N GLY A 10 -8.13 -8.80 -58.60
CA GLY A 10 -7.86 -10.12 -58.04
C GLY A 10 -6.79 -10.09 -56.94
N ILE A 11 -5.69 -9.36 -57.16
CA ILE A 11 -4.64 -9.19 -56.17
C ILE A 11 -5.13 -8.37 -54.95
N PHE A 12 -5.89 -7.31 -55.20
CA PHE A 12 -6.48 -6.49 -54.16
C PHE A 12 -7.47 -7.27 -53.28
N LEU A 13 -8.35 -8.08 -53.88
CA LEU A 13 -9.29 -8.93 -53.16
C LEU A 13 -8.54 -9.99 -52.35
N SER A 14 -7.51 -10.61 -52.93
CA SER A 14 -6.71 -11.62 -52.23
C SER A 14 -5.97 -11.01 -51.04
N ALA A 15 -5.38 -9.82 -51.20
CA ALA A 15 -4.71 -9.08 -50.14
C ALA A 15 -5.70 -8.68 -49.02
N ALA A 16 -6.91 -8.23 -49.38
CA ALA A 16 -7.98 -7.89 -48.45
C ALA A 16 -8.46 -9.12 -47.64
N VAL A 17 -8.63 -10.28 -48.30
CA VAL A 17 -9.00 -11.54 -47.63
C VAL A 17 -7.87 -12.02 -46.71
N LEU A 18 -6.62 -11.96 -47.14
CA LEU A 18 -5.46 -12.31 -46.31
C LEU A 18 -5.32 -11.37 -45.12
N ALA A 19 -5.46 -10.07 -45.33
CA ALA A 19 -5.48 -9.10 -44.26
C ALA A 19 -6.64 -9.36 -43.29
N GLY A 20 -7.85 -9.65 -43.80
CA GLY A 20 -9.01 -9.95 -42.96
C GLY A 20 -8.85 -11.24 -42.12
N ALA A 21 -8.11 -12.23 -42.62
CA ALA A 21 -7.89 -13.50 -41.96
C ALA A 21 -6.69 -13.49 -41.00
N ALA A 22 -5.73 -12.57 -41.17
CA ALA A 22 -4.49 -12.54 -40.42
C ALA A 22 -4.69 -12.58 -38.88
N PRO A 23 -5.62 -11.84 -38.26
CA PRO A 23 -5.81 -11.86 -36.80
C PRO A 23 -6.34 -13.22 -36.30
N PHE A 24 -6.98 -14.03 -37.14
CA PHE A 24 -7.45 -15.37 -36.76
C PHE A 24 -6.33 -16.41 -36.84
N VAL A 25 -5.38 -16.25 -37.77
CA VAL A 25 -4.23 -17.15 -37.93
C VAL A 25 -3.23 -16.93 -36.82
N TRP A 26 -3.01 -15.66 -36.39
CA TRP A 26 -2.02 -15.30 -35.38
C TRP A 26 -2.50 -15.53 -33.94
N ALA A 27 -3.82 -15.62 -33.72
CA ALA A 27 -4.35 -15.90 -32.39
C ALA A 27 -4.50 -17.42 -32.21
N GLY A 28 -3.52 -18.05 -31.58
CA GLY A 28 -3.65 -19.42 -31.10
C GLY A 28 -4.88 -19.58 -30.20
N LYS A 29 -5.47 -20.79 -30.16
CA LYS A 29 -6.69 -21.04 -29.36
C LYS A 29 -6.49 -20.76 -27.88
N ASP A 30 -5.28 -21.02 -27.37
CA ASP A 30 -4.95 -21.01 -25.94
C ASP A 30 -3.98 -19.87 -25.56
N THR A 31 -3.88 -18.82 -26.39
CA THR A 31 -3.02 -17.67 -26.13
C THR A 31 -3.80 -16.37 -26.18
N VAL A 32 -3.35 -15.35 -25.47
CA VAL A 32 -3.90 -13.98 -25.56
C VAL A 32 -3.72 -13.45 -26.97
N ILE A 33 -4.71 -12.77 -27.53
CA ILE A 33 -4.61 -12.21 -28.87
C ILE A 33 -3.47 -11.21 -28.98
N PRO A 34 -2.77 -11.13 -30.13
CA PRO A 34 -1.69 -10.15 -30.32
C PRO A 34 -2.17 -8.72 -30.12
N GLY A 35 -1.27 -7.86 -29.64
CA GLY A 35 -1.55 -6.43 -29.43
C GLY A 35 -2.15 -6.09 -28.07
N VAL A 36 -2.61 -7.07 -27.29
CA VAL A 36 -3.14 -6.80 -25.93
C VAL A 36 -2.02 -6.41 -25.00
N ARG A 37 -2.27 -5.35 -24.23
CA ARG A 37 -1.42 -4.86 -23.14
C ARG A 37 -2.20 -4.84 -21.84
N LEU A 38 -1.57 -5.28 -20.76
CA LEU A 38 -2.08 -5.22 -19.41
C LEU A 38 -1.31 -4.13 -18.64
N ASN A 39 -2.01 -3.07 -18.21
CA ASN A 39 -1.38 -1.91 -17.55
C ASN A 39 -0.08 -1.46 -18.27
N GLY A 40 -0.11 -1.39 -19.61
CA GLY A 40 1.03 -0.98 -20.43
C GLY A 40 2.02 -2.10 -20.80
N THR A 41 2.00 -3.26 -20.12
CA THR A 41 2.88 -4.39 -20.44
C THR A 41 2.27 -5.29 -21.50
N ALA A 42 3.04 -5.63 -22.56
CA ALA A 42 2.56 -6.48 -23.64
C ALA A 42 2.37 -7.94 -23.15
N VAL A 43 1.14 -8.45 -23.23
CA VAL A 43 0.78 -9.82 -22.85
C VAL A 43 0.26 -10.63 -24.05
N GLY A 44 0.15 -10.00 -25.22
CA GLY A 44 -0.27 -10.67 -26.46
C GLY A 44 0.64 -11.84 -26.82
N GLY A 45 0.03 -12.98 -27.17
CA GLY A 45 0.75 -14.22 -27.47
C GLY A 45 1.08 -15.09 -26.26
N MET A 46 0.88 -14.60 -25.03
CA MET A 46 1.10 -15.41 -23.83
C MET A 46 0.03 -16.51 -23.72
N GLY A 47 0.48 -17.75 -23.47
CA GLY A 47 -0.39 -18.84 -23.07
C GLY A 47 -0.71 -18.81 -21.58
N LYS A 48 -1.63 -19.70 -21.15
CA LYS A 48 -2.14 -19.74 -19.78
C LYS A 48 -1.01 -19.77 -18.72
N VAL A 49 -0.07 -20.69 -18.85
CA VAL A 49 1.03 -20.87 -17.88
C VAL A 49 1.87 -19.60 -17.76
N ARG A 50 2.25 -18.98 -18.89
CA ARG A 50 3.06 -17.76 -18.88
C ARG A 50 2.29 -16.56 -18.32
N LEU A 51 0.98 -16.52 -18.55
CA LEU A 51 0.12 -15.46 -18.02
C LEU A 51 -0.07 -15.60 -16.50
N GLU A 52 -0.25 -16.81 -16.00
CA GLU A 52 -0.29 -17.08 -14.55
C GLU A 52 1.03 -16.73 -13.87
N GLU A 53 2.16 -17.04 -14.51
CA GLU A 53 3.49 -16.65 -14.04
C GLU A 53 3.66 -15.12 -14.01
N PHE A 54 3.21 -14.43 -15.05
CA PHE A 54 3.18 -12.97 -15.11
C PHE A 54 2.39 -12.36 -13.95
N PHE A 55 1.17 -12.86 -13.67
CA PHE A 55 0.39 -12.40 -12.53
C PHE A 55 1.06 -12.72 -11.18
N ARG A 56 1.76 -13.85 -11.08
CA ARG A 56 2.53 -14.19 -9.89
C ARG A 56 3.67 -13.19 -9.67
N GLU A 57 4.47 -12.92 -10.71
CA GLU A 57 5.55 -11.93 -10.67
C GLU A 57 5.02 -10.54 -10.26
N LYS A 58 3.90 -10.10 -10.85
CA LYS A 58 3.27 -8.81 -10.51
C LYS A 58 2.73 -8.77 -9.09
N ASN A 59 2.20 -9.86 -8.57
CA ASN A 59 1.75 -9.94 -7.18
C ASN A 59 2.93 -9.94 -6.19
N GLU A 60 4.08 -10.52 -6.55
CA GLU A 60 5.30 -10.43 -5.76
C GLU A 60 5.85 -8.99 -5.73
N GLU A 61 5.83 -8.28 -6.86
CA GLU A 61 6.18 -6.86 -6.94
C GLU A 61 5.25 -5.99 -6.07
N LEU A 62 3.92 -6.21 -6.13
CA LEU A 62 2.94 -5.52 -5.29
C LEU A 62 3.16 -5.80 -3.80
N ALA A 63 3.39 -7.05 -3.44
CA ALA A 63 3.61 -7.45 -2.04
C ALA A 63 4.85 -6.79 -1.41
N ALA A 64 5.82 -6.38 -2.23
CA ALA A 64 7.00 -5.65 -1.78
C ALA A 64 6.77 -4.14 -1.59
N LYS A 65 5.66 -3.59 -2.12
CA LYS A 65 5.31 -2.17 -1.96
C LYS A 65 4.83 -1.86 -0.55
N LYS A 66 5.04 -0.60 -0.16
CA LYS A 66 4.54 -0.02 1.08
C LYS A 66 3.80 1.27 0.77
N LEU A 67 2.77 1.54 1.53
CA LEU A 67 2.05 2.80 1.52
C LEU A 67 2.40 3.58 2.78
N ALA A 68 2.91 4.79 2.64
CA ALA A 68 3.17 5.68 3.76
C ALA A 68 1.90 6.46 4.13
N LEU A 69 1.59 6.52 5.42
CA LEU A 69 0.54 7.36 5.97
C LEU A 69 1.20 8.45 6.81
N ASN A 70 0.96 9.70 6.48
CA ASN A 70 1.62 10.83 7.09
C ASN A 70 0.63 11.79 7.72
N HIS A 71 1.00 12.36 8.88
CA HIS A 71 0.37 13.55 9.43
C HIS A 71 1.32 14.24 10.42
N GLY A 72 1.80 15.43 10.09
CA GLY A 72 2.77 16.15 10.91
C GLY A 72 4.03 15.31 11.19
N ALA A 73 4.26 14.98 12.46
CA ALA A 73 5.37 14.12 12.91
C ALA A 73 5.04 12.62 12.88
N VAL A 74 3.80 12.26 12.56
CA VAL A 74 3.38 10.86 12.50
C VAL A 74 3.67 10.28 11.14
N HIS A 75 4.41 9.19 11.10
CA HIS A 75 4.75 8.43 9.91
C HIS A 75 4.48 6.95 10.16
N GLU A 76 3.52 6.40 9.43
CA GLU A 76 3.19 4.98 9.47
C GLU A 76 3.41 4.38 8.08
N GLU A 77 3.89 3.15 8.04
CA GLU A 77 4.06 2.40 6.80
C GLU A 77 3.23 1.13 6.84
N TRP A 78 2.36 0.95 5.86
CA TRP A 78 1.57 -0.26 5.70
C TRP A 78 2.04 -1.04 4.48
N SER A 79 2.33 -2.34 4.69
CA SER A 79 2.72 -3.23 3.61
C SER A 79 1.50 -3.62 2.78
N TYR A 80 1.63 -3.62 1.46
CA TYR A 80 0.61 -4.15 0.55
C TYR A 80 0.31 -5.63 0.83
N LYS A 81 1.32 -6.38 1.26
CA LYS A 81 1.19 -7.78 1.67
C LYS A 81 0.23 -7.94 2.86
N ASP A 82 0.34 -7.08 3.89
CA ASP A 82 -0.50 -7.13 5.09
C ASP A 82 -1.96 -6.78 4.78
N LEU A 83 -2.21 -5.98 3.75
CA LEU A 83 -3.53 -5.60 3.27
C LEU A 83 -4.06 -6.55 2.19
N ASN A 84 -3.33 -7.65 1.92
CA ASN A 84 -3.66 -8.65 0.92
C ASN A 84 -3.93 -8.05 -0.47
N VAL A 85 -3.12 -7.05 -0.86
CA VAL A 85 -3.23 -6.40 -2.17
C VAL A 85 -2.69 -7.33 -3.24
N HIS A 86 -3.51 -7.64 -4.22
CA HIS A 86 -3.14 -8.56 -5.29
C HIS A 86 -3.97 -8.35 -6.56
N PHE A 87 -3.43 -8.73 -7.70
CA PHE A 87 -4.21 -8.88 -8.93
C PHE A 87 -4.95 -10.23 -8.93
N ASP A 88 -6.22 -10.19 -9.34
CA ASP A 88 -7.01 -11.41 -9.44
C ASP A 88 -6.51 -12.30 -10.60
N LYS A 89 -6.11 -13.52 -10.26
CA LYS A 89 -5.63 -14.51 -11.22
C LYS A 89 -6.73 -14.98 -12.18
N SER A 90 -8.02 -14.83 -11.84
CA SER A 90 -9.13 -15.18 -12.73
C SER A 90 -9.15 -14.33 -14.00
N ARG A 91 -8.53 -13.14 -13.97
CA ARG A 91 -8.33 -12.28 -15.14
C ARG A 91 -7.49 -12.92 -16.23
N ALA A 92 -6.64 -13.89 -15.90
CA ALA A 92 -5.91 -14.67 -16.90
C ALA A 92 -6.85 -15.40 -17.85
N ASP A 93 -7.91 -16.04 -17.34
CA ASP A 93 -8.89 -16.76 -18.15
C ASP A 93 -9.75 -15.79 -19.00
N GLU A 94 -10.06 -14.59 -18.48
CA GLU A 94 -10.77 -13.55 -19.26
C GLU A 94 -9.91 -13.07 -20.44
N LEU A 95 -8.62 -12.81 -20.20
CA LEU A 95 -7.67 -12.40 -21.26
C LEU A 95 -7.51 -13.47 -22.34
N LEU A 96 -7.51 -14.75 -21.96
CA LEU A 96 -7.44 -15.87 -22.89
C LEU A 96 -8.72 -16.00 -23.75
N ARG A 97 -9.87 -15.56 -23.24
CA ARG A 97 -11.15 -15.57 -23.95
C ARG A 97 -11.41 -14.32 -24.78
N LEU A 98 -10.62 -13.25 -24.58
CA LEU A 98 -10.77 -12.01 -25.31
C LEU A 98 -10.70 -12.24 -26.82
N GLY A 99 -11.69 -11.73 -27.59
CA GLY A 99 -11.79 -11.93 -29.03
C GLY A 99 -11.99 -13.37 -29.48
N LYS A 100 -12.55 -14.25 -28.60
CA LYS A 100 -12.84 -15.67 -28.86
C LYS A 100 -14.22 -16.05 -28.30
N THR A 101 -15.18 -15.16 -28.45
CA THR A 101 -16.52 -15.32 -27.90
C THR A 101 -17.39 -16.27 -28.76
N GLY A 102 -16.93 -16.60 -29.97
CA GLY A 102 -17.68 -17.39 -30.97
C GLY A 102 -18.51 -16.53 -31.93
N ASN A 103 -18.61 -15.22 -31.69
CA ASN A 103 -19.21 -14.29 -32.63
C ASN A 103 -18.14 -13.76 -33.58
N LEU A 104 -18.12 -14.29 -34.81
CA LEU A 104 -17.09 -14.02 -35.80
C LEU A 104 -16.86 -12.51 -36.04
N LEU A 105 -17.93 -11.71 -36.12
CA LEU A 105 -17.82 -10.28 -36.38
C LEU A 105 -17.28 -9.53 -35.21
N SER A 106 -17.78 -9.80 -34.02
CA SER A 106 -17.29 -9.19 -32.77
C SER A 106 -15.83 -9.56 -32.50
N ASP A 107 -15.49 -10.84 -32.65
CA ASP A 107 -14.14 -11.33 -32.48
C ASP A 107 -13.16 -10.72 -33.50
N TRP A 108 -13.59 -10.55 -34.74
CA TRP A 108 -12.82 -9.91 -35.79
C TRP A 108 -12.50 -8.42 -35.44
N ILE A 109 -13.52 -7.67 -35.03
CA ILE A 109 -13.37 -6.27 -34.61
C ILE A 109 -12.43 -6.14 -33.41
N THR A 110 -12.62 -6.98 -32.40
CA THR A 110 -11.80 -6.97 -31.16
C THR A 110 -10.34 -7.27 -31.48
N ARG A 111 -10.07 -8.28 -32.32
CA ARG A 111 -8.70 -8.66 -32.72
C ARG A 111 -8.01 -7.55 -33.52
N TRP A 112 -8.72 -6.92 -34.45
CA TRP A 112 -8.17 -5.80 -35.20
C TRP A 112 -7.91 -4.57 -34.35
N LYS A 113 -8.81 -4.24 -33.44
CA LYS A 113 -8.58 -3.16 -32.46
C LYS A 113 -7.34 -3.44 -31.62
N ALA A 114 -7.18 -4.64 -31.11
CA ALA A 114 -6.00 -5.02 -30.33
C ALA A 114 -4.71 -4.88 -31.12
N VAL A 115 -4.67 -5.31 -32.38
CA VAL A 115 -3.46 -5.25 -33.22
C VAL A 115 -3.12 -3.82 -33.64
N ILE A 116 -4.14 -3.01 -34.02
CA ILE A 116 -3.91 -1.67 -34.57
C ILE A 116 -3.68 -0.63 -33.47
N TYR A 117 -4.50 -0.67 -32.42
CA TYR A 117 -4.50 0.36 -31.38
C TYR A 117 -3.79 -0.09 -30.10
N GLY A 118 -3.46 -1.38 -29.99
CA GLY A 118 -2.96 -1.94 -28.73
C GLY A 118 -4.07 -1.90 -27.67
N ASP A 119 -4.94 -2.90 -27.63
CA ASP A 119 -6.04 -2.92 -26.65
C ASP A 119 -5.46 -2.95 -25.24
N VAL A 120 -5.71 -1.90 -24.46
CA VAL A 120 -5.22 -1.78 -23.09
C VAL A 120 -6.30 -2.30 -22.17
N VAL A 121 -6.07 -3.48 -21.59
CA VAL A 121 -6.91 -4.01 -20.52
C VAL A 121 -6.38 -3.46 -19.21
N GLY A 122 -7.14 -2.57 -18.57
CA GLY A 122 -6.86 -2.10 -17.22
C GLY A 122 -7.24 -3.18 -16.21
N VAL A 123 -6.28 -3.65 -15.44
CA VAL A 123 -6.53 -4.50 -14.28
C VAL A 123 -6.09 -3.74 -13.04
N VAL A 124 -7.04 -3.54 -12.13
CA VAL A 124 -6.79 -2.89 -10.85
C VAL A 124 -6.52 -3.94 -9.78
N PRO A 125 -5.63 -3.66 -8.83
CA PRO A 125 -5.43 -4.54 -7.69
C PRO A 125 -6.70 -4.64 -6.83
N LEU A 126 -6.91 -5.80 -6.26
CA LEU A 126 -7.90 -6.04 -5.20
C LEU A 126 -7.20 -5.97 -3.84
N TYR A 127 -7.93 -5.57 -2.82
CA TYR A 127 -7.46 -5.58 -1.44
C TYR A 127 -8.56 -6.07 -0.51
N ASP A 128 -8.17 -6.54 0.67
CA ASP A 128 -9.11 -6.97 1.68
C ASP A 128 -9.59 -5.76 2.52
N ARG A 129 -10.85 -5.37 2.29
CA ARG A 129 -11.47 -4.23 2.98
C ARG A 129 -11.61 -4.47 4.49
N GLU A 130 -11.87 -5.70 4.93
CA GLU A 130 -12.00 -6.02 6.34
C GLU A 130 -10.67 -5.86 7.07
N THR A 131 -9.60 -6.37 6.48
CA THR A 131 -8.23 -6.18 6.96
C THR A 131 -7.86 -4.69 6.99
N LEU A 132 -8.23 -3.91 5.96
CA LEU A 132 -8.00 -2.47 5.95
C LEU A 132 -8.74 -1.76 7.09
N CYS A 133 -10.01 -2.07 7.32
CA CYS A 133 -10.77 -1.50 8.44
C CYS A 133 -10.12 -1.83 9.79
N THR A 134 -9.69 -3.08 9.98
CA THR A 134 -8.99 -3.50 11.19
C THR A 134 -7.70 -2.70 11.42
N LYS A 135 -6.90 -2.49 10.37
CA LYS A 135 -5.69 -1.66 10.44
C LYS A 135 -5.98 -0.21 10.78
N VAL A 136 -7.04 0.37 10.23
CA VAL A 136 -7.50 1.72 10.58
C VAL A 136 -7.96 1.80 12.04
N ASP A 137 -8.64 0.78 12.55
CA ASP A 137 -9.04 0.72 13.96
C ASP A 137 -7.85 0.55 14.89
N GLU A 138 -6.85 -0.27 14.54
CA GLU A 138 -5.58 -0.39 15.27
C GLU A 138 -4.87 0.98 15.35
N LEU A 139 -4.81 1.70 14.22
CA LEU A 139 -4.23 3.04 14.17
C LEU A 139 -5.00 4.01 15.08
N ALA A 140 -6.33 3.95 15.07
CA ALA A 140 -7.18 4.78 15.93
C ALA A 140 -6.99 4.47 17.42
N VAL A 141 -6.77 3.21 17.77
CA VAL A 141 -6.44 2.82 19.15
C VAL A 141 -5.04 3.31 19.54
N LYS A 142 -4.08 3.20 18.63
CA LYS A 142 -2.68 3.63 18.86
C LYS A 142 -2.59 5.13 19.17
N TYR A 143 -3.28 5.96 18.41
CA TYR A 143 -3.20 7.42 18.51
C TYR A 143 -4.39 8.07 19.24
N GLY A 144 -5.49 7.36 19.42
CA GLY A 144 -6.70 7.85 20.11
C GLY A 144 -6.61 7.82 21.64
N GLN A 145 -5.44 7.53 22.21
CA GLN A 145 -5.20 7.58 23.65
C GLN A 145 -4.65 8.96 24.05
N THR A 146 -4.64 9.22 25.36
CA THR A 146 -3.98 10.41 25.91
C THR A 146 -2.55 10.55 25.35
N PRO A 147 -2.11 11.77 24.99
CA PRO A 147 -0.75 11.97 24.50
C PRO A 147 0.26 11.38 25.48
N LYS A 148 1.23 10.65 24.97
CA LYS A 148 2.34 10.13 25.80
C LYS A 148 3.52 11.06 25.62
N GLU A 149 4.03 11.55 26.75
CA GLU A 149 5.20 12.41 26.77
C GLU A 149 6.47 11.62 26.38
N ALA A 150 7.43 12.29 25.75
CA ALA A 150 8.75 11.71 25.59
C ALA A 150 9.41 11.52 26.95
N MET A 151 10.09 10.40 27.16
CA MET A 151 10.71 10.07 28.44
C MET A 151 12.17 9.66 28.27
N PRO A 152 13.07 10.14 29.16
CA PRO A 152 14.42 9.63 29.21
C PRO A 152 14.46 8.22 29.83
N VAL A 153 15.25 7.33 29.26
CA VAL A 153 15.56 6.00 29.78
C VAL A 153 17.06 5.94 30.05
N ILE A 154 17.42 5.69 31.30
CA ILE A 154 18.82 5.53 31.68
C ILE A 154 19.16 4.06 31.58
N LYS A 155 20.15 3.71 30.75
CA LYS A 155 20.69 2.37 30.64
C LYS A 155 21.65 2.02 31.77
N ASP A 156 21.94 0.75 31.93
CA ASP A 156 22.87 0.23 32.96
C ASP A 156 24.29 0.78 32.78
N ASP A 157 24.69 1.18 31.58
CA ASP A 157 25.98 1.82 31.28
C ASP A 157 25.99 3.33 31.54
N GLY A 158 24.88 3.89 32.05
CA GLY A 158 24.73 5.32 32.33
C GLY A 158 24.39 6.17 31.12
N THR A 159 24.19 5.57 29.94
CA THR A 159 23.74 6.32 28.77
C THR A 159 22.25 6.64 28.87
N VAL A 160 21.85 7.81 28.35
CA VAL A 160 20.46 8.27 28.31
C VAL A 160 19.91 8.09 26.92
N GLU A 161 18.89 7.27 26.79
CA GLU A 161 18.07 7.18 25.58
C GLU A 161 16.73 7.85 25.80
N PHE A 162 16.05 8.23 24.71
CA PHE A 162 14.72 8.84 24.79
C PHE A 162 13.70 8.00 24.07
N ILE A 163 12.62 7.66 24.76
CA ILE A 163 11.41 7.14 24.15
C ILE A 163 10.68 8.35 23.56
N GLU A 164 10.30 8.26 22.30
CA GLU A 164 9.58 9.31 21.59
C GLU A 164 8.16 9.48 22.14
N GLY A 165 7.71 10.72 22.24
CA GLY A 165 6.32 11.01 22.62
C GLY A 165 5.36 10.62 21.51
N VAL A 166 4.16 10.20 21.89
CA VAL A 166 3.09 9.82 20.95
C VAL A 166 1.99 10.88 20.99
N PRO A 167 1.66 11.54 19.88
CA PRO A 167 0.56 12.49 19.85
C PRO A 167 -0.79 11.79 20.02
N TYR A 168 -1.78 12.52 20.51
CA TYR A 168 -3.17 12.12 20.45
C TYR A 168 -3.76 12.63 19.15
N LEU A 169 -4.36 11.73 18.37
CA LEU A 169 -5.01 12.06 17.10
C LEU A 169 -6.43 11.48 17.06
N VAL A 170 -7.38 12.30 16.66
CA VAL A 170 -8.70 11.84 16.22
C VAL A 170 -8.79 12.09 14.74
N PHE A 171 -9.17 11.08 13.98
CA PHE A 171 -9.31 11.18 12.53
C PHE A 171 -10.61 10.52 12.02
N ASP A 172 -11.04 10.95 10.86
CA ASP A 172 -12.20 10.40 10.15
C ASP A 172 -11.84 9.02 9.59
N ARG A 173 -12.22 7.95 10.32
CA ARG A 173 -11.92 6.55 9.94
C ARG A 173 -12.53 6.17 8.60
N PRO A 174 -13.84 6.41 8.31
CA PRO A 174 -14.43 6.14 7.01
C PRO A 174 -13.68 6.80 5.86
N LYS A 175 -13.31 8.06 6.04
CA LYS A 175 -12.53 8.81 5.04
C LYS A 175 -11.13 8.27 4.86
N LEU A 176 -10.47 7.83 5.93
CA LEU A 176 -9.14 7.20 5.84
C LEU A 176 -9.22 5.87 5.08
N VAL A 177 -10.23 5.03 5.35
CA VAL A 177 -10.47 3.78 4.60
C VAL A 177 -10.67 4.06 3.11
N GLU A 178 -11.42 5.12 2.76
CA GLU A 178 -11.63 5.52 1.37
C GLU A 178 -10.33 5.99 0.71
N ILE A 179 -9.57 6.89 1.36
CA ILE A 179 -8.31 7.43 0.83
C ILE A 179 -7.29 6.30 0.61
N VAL A 180 -7.10 5.44 1.62
CA VAL A 180 -6.17 4.31 1.52
C VAL A 180 -6.64 3.32 0.47
N GLY A 181 -7.93 2.97 0.44
CA GLY A 181 -8.49 2.07 -0.57
C GLY A 181 -8.24 2.57 -2.00
N ASN A 182 -8.44 3.86 -2.24
CA ASN A 182 -8.14 4.48 -3.54
C ASN A 182 -6.63 4.46 -3.86
N ALA A 183 -5.77 4.69 -2.87
CA ALA A 183 -4.32 4.62 -3.05
C ALA A 183 -3.83 3.21 -3.39
N LEU A 184 -4.40 2.17 -2.75
CA LEU A 184 -4.05 0.77 -3.02
C LEU A 184 -4.42 0.32 -4.44
N VAL A 185 -5.48 0.92 -5.02
CA VAL A 185 -5.95 0.64 -6.38
C VAL A 185 -5.16 1.47 -7.40
N SER A 186 -4.66 2.65 -7.01
CA SER A 186 -3.82 3.52 -7.83
C SER A 186 -2.36 3.11 -7.69
N GLU A 187 -1.76 2.56 -8.74
CA GLU A 187 -0.36 2.09 -8.70
C GLU A 187 0.68 3.20 -8.50
N ASP A 188 0.27 4.47 -8.62
CA ASP A 188 1.14 5.65 -8.60
C ASP A 188 1.17 6.38 -7.24
N THR A 189 0.47 5.87 -6.21
CA THR A 189 0.37 6.55 -4.92
C THR A 189 1.18 5.82 -3.86
N ASP A 190 2.30 6.41 -3.45
CA ASP A 190 3.20 5.85 -2.42
C ASP A 190 2.93 6.41 -1.01
N ALA A 191 2.18 7.51 -0.91
CA ALA A 191 1.89 8.16 0.37
C ALA A 191 0.50 8.80 0.39
N VAL A 192 -0.15 8.74 1.54
CA VAL A 192 -1.44 9.38 1.82
C VAL A 192 -1.38 10.19 3.11
N GLU A 193 -2.20 11.22 3.22
CA GLU A 193 -2.35 12.00 4.44
C GLU A 193 -3.49 11.46 5.30
N ILE A 194 -3.26 11.35 6.62
CA ILE A 194 -4.27 10.93 7.57
C ILE A 194 -5.24 12.11 7.79
N PRO A 195 -6.56 11.95 7.58
CA PRO A 195 -7.55 13.02 7.73
C PRO A 195 -7.85 13.30 9.21
N VAL A 196 -6.92 13.99 9.90
CA VAL A 196 -7.02 14.30 11.32
C VAL A 196 -8.04 15.42 11.54
N THR A 197 -8.90 15.25 12.56
CA THR A 197 -9.93 16.21 12.97
C THR A 197 -9.60 16.89 14.30
N GLU A 198 -8.86 16.20 15.17
CA GLU A 198 -8.36 16.75 16.43
C GLU A 198 -6.96 16.22 16.69
N GLU A 199 -6.06 17.09 17.12
CA GLU A 199 -4.67 16.77 17.43
C GLU A 199 -4.25 17.41 18.75
N LYS A 200 -3.54 16.62 19.58
CA LYS A 200 -2.84 17.14 20.77
C LYS A 200 -1.42 16.60 20.78
N MET A 201 -0.46 17.50 20.65
CA MET A 201 0.95 17.14 20.70
C MET A 201 1.41 16.93 22.13
N PRO A 202 2.37 16.01 22.39
CA PRO A 202 3.02 15.90 23.68
C PRO A 202 3.78 17.21 24.00
N MET A 203 3.76 17.64 25.24
CA MET A 203 4.49 18.82 25.68
C MET A 203 6.01 18.59 25.69
N LEU A 204 6.41 17.35 25.97
CA LEU A 204 7.81 16.92 25.96
C LEU A 204 8.06 16.11 24.70
N THR A 205 8.87 16.66 23.80
CA THR A 205 9.37 15.99 22.61
C THR A 205 10.81 15.54 22.80
N LYS A 206 11.25 14.58 21.97
CA LYS A 206 12.65 14.13 21.97
C LYS A 206 13.62 15.29 21.71
N GLU A 207 13.26 16.25 20.85
CA GLU A 207 14.06 17.43 20.55
C GLU A 207 14.26 18.30 21.79
N ARG A 208 13.21 18.47 22.60
CA ARG A 208 13.29 19.23 23.85
C ARG A 208 14.16 18.52 24.87
N LEU A 209 14.14 17.19 24.89
CA LEU A 209 14.88 16.35 25.84
C LEU A 209 16.33 16.05 25.42
N LYS A 210 16.73 16.28 24.17
CA LYS A 210 18.06 15.91 23.66
C LYS A 210 19.23 16.49 24.43
N ASN A 211 19.02 17.59 25.18
CA ASN A 211 20.06 18.23 26.03
C ASN A 211 20.18 17.56 27.41
N PHE A 212 19.27 16.63 27.76
CA PHE A 212 19.34 15.85 28.99
C PHE A 212 20.23 14.64 28.76
N ASN A 213 21.53 14.83 28.72
CA ASN A 213 22.51 13.83 28.31
C ASN A 213 23.38 13.30 29.46
N THR A 214 23.15 13.73 30.68
CA THR A 214 23.99 13.42 31.82
C THR A 214 23.16 13.07 33.05
N VAL A 215 23.48 11.95 33.70
CA VAL A 215 22.91 11.58 34.99
C VAL A 215 23.62 12.41 36.08
N LEU A 216 22.91 13.31 36.74
CA LEU A 216 23.44 14.15 37.80
C LEU A 216 23.56 13.45 39.15
N GLY A 217 22.76 12.42 39.39
CA GLY A 217 22.80 11.65 40.63
C GLY A 217 21.88 10.44 40.58
N VAL A 218 22.29 9.42 41.31
CA VAL A 218 21.48 8.19 41.53
C VAL A 218 21.46 7.90 43.03
N TYR A 219 20.30 7.63 43.55
CA TYR A 219 20.14 7.25 44.96
C TYR A 219 19.20 6.02 45.04
N THR A 220 19.62 5.04 45.84
CA THR A 220 18.86 3.80 46.02
C THR A 220 18.51 3.66 47.51
N THR A 221 17.25 3.37 47.79
CA THR A 221 16.77 3.06 49.13
C THR A 221 16.23 1.63 49.21
N ASN A 222 16.58 0.95 50.28
CA ASN A 222 15.98 -0.32 50.63
C ASN A 222 14.87 -0.11 51.66
N PHE A 223 13.68 -0.64 51.36
CA PHE A 223 12.55 -0.61 52.28
C PHE A 223 12.11 -2.05 52.56
N GLY A 224 11.69 -2.32 53.85
CA GLY A 224 11.34 -3.66 54.28
C GLY A 224 10.12 -4.24 53.57
N GLU A 225 9.95 -5.55 53.63
CA GLU A 225 8.89 -6.31 52.96
C GLU A 225 7.51 -6.02 53.58
N SER A 226 6.89 -4.94 53.15
CA SER A 226 5.50 -4.62 53.46
C SER A 226 4.73 -4.41 52.16
N PRO A 227 3.82 -5.31 51.76
CA PRO A 227 3.12 -5.24 50.48
C PRO A 227 2.44 -3.91 50.23
N ASN A 228 1.76 -3.35 51.24
CA ASN A 228 1.05 -2.06 51.12
C ASN A 228 2.03 -0.90 50.95
N ARG A 229 3.17 -0.90 51.67
CA ARG A 229 4.19 0.12 51.57
C ARG A 229 4.89 0.05 50.22
N SER A 230 5.25 -1.15 49.79
CA SER A 230 5.85 -1.34 48.44
C SER A 230 4.93 -0.81 47.35
N ARG A 231 3.65 -1.13 47.39
CA ARG A 231 2.66 -0.63 46.45
C ARG A 231 2.55 0.88 46.44
N ASN A 232 2.54 1.52 47.61
CA ASN A 232 2.47 2.98 47.70
C ASN A 232 3.73 3.66 47.15
N ILE A 233 4.90 3.06 47.37
CA ILE A 233 6.15 3.56 46.82
C ILE A 233 6.19 3.42 45.30
N GLU A 234 5.75 2.29 44.76
CA GLU A 234 5.63 2.07 43.34
C GLU A 234 4.71 3.11 42.69
N LEU A 235 3.53 3.34 43.26
CA LEU A 235 2.56 4.32 42.76
C LEU A 235 3.15 5.75 42.79
N ALA A 236 3.82 6.13 43.87
CA ALA A 236 4.44 7.42 43.98
C ALA A 236 5.61 7.59 43.00
N ALA A 237 6.44 6.55 42.84
CA ALA A 237 7.54 6.58 41.89
C ALA A 237 7.01 6.66 40.44
N GLU A 238 5.92 5.97 40.15
CA GLU A 238 5.28 6.02 38.83
C GLU A 238 4.69 7.41 38.52
N ALA A 239 4.10 8.07 39.52
CA ALA A 239 3.53 9.40 39.39
C ALA A 239 4.56 10.50 39.06
N ILE A 240 5.81 10.36 39.55
CA ILE A 240 6.89 11.32 39.31
C ILE A 240 7.85 10.89 38.20
N ARG A 241 7.71 9.65 37.71
CA ARG A 241 8.58 9.14 36.66
C ARG A 241 8.48 9.97 35.38
N GLY A 242 9.61 10.41 34.84
CA GLY A 242 9.68 11.20 33.62
C GLY A 242 9.27 12.67 33.79
N SER A 243 9.02 13.15 35.01
CA SER A 243 8.74 14.56 35.25
C SER A 243 9.93 15.42 34.87
N VAL A 244 9.70 16.45 34.05
CA VAL A 244 10.71 17.43 33.64
C VAL A 244 10.42 18.76 34.35
N VAL A 245 11.43 19.32 34.98
CA VAL A 245 11.35 20.61 35.66
C VAL A 245 12.26 21.59 34.92
N ASP A 246 11.67 22.64 34.37
CA ASP A 246 12.42 23.68 33.66
C ASP A 246 13.22 24.55 34.65
N PRO A 247 14.36 25.09 34.23
CA PRO A 247 15.16 25.97 35.07
C PRO A 247 14.34 27.16 35.63
N GLY A 248 14.38 27.35 36.92
CA GLY A 248 13.64 28.42 37.62
C GLY A 248 12.17 28.09 37.97
N THR A 249 11.69 26.88 37.62
CA THR A 249 10.37 26.41 38.05
C THR A 249 10.44 25.66 39.39
N VAL A 250 9.31 25.58 40.08
CA VAL A 250 9.17 24.85 41.35
C VAL A 250 8.45 23.55 41.08
N PHE A 251 9.03 22.44 41.52
CA PHE A 251 8.33 21.14 41.49
C PHE A 251 7.41 21.08 42.72
N SER A 252 6.08 21.00 42.45
CA SER A 252 5.05 20.96 43.51
C SER A 252 4.10 19.79 43.26
#